data_33883693711588059ad79cc62d963e57
#
_entry.id   33883693711588059ad79cc62d963e57
#
_cell.length_a   1.000
_cell.length_b   1.000
_cell.length_c   1.000
_cell.angle_alpha   90.00
_cell.angle_beta   90.00
_cell.angle_gamma   90.00
#
_symmetry.space_group_name_H-M   'P 1'
#
loop_
_entity.id
_entity.type
_entity.pdbx_description
1 polymer ?
#
loop_
_entity_poly.entity_id
_entity_poly.type
_entity_poly.pdbx_seq_one_letter_code
_entity_poly.pdbx_strand_id
1 'polypeptide(L)'
;MAQPKYQLLQQWLRDQINSREYTANQQIPTELELAEQFGYSRQTIRQAISGLEQEGLLKRTPGRGTFVCQQNAGRVNRSESRTRRVGVLTTYLDDYIFPGIINGIERVLSRHDYLFTLGLTHNKTLNEATALQKLLAAGVDGLIIEGTKTALPTPNEGILQSFRDAGIPMVFINGCYDGANDSYVLMDDVQSGELLTQHLIDQGHTQIGGIFKSDDIQGVKRYEGVVKGMQKNNGHIKDDCILWYTTEDVRYLFEGSMDEMILKRLADSTAVVCYNDEIAAKLIDVLRCAGKRVPDDLSVVGFDNSPFAGSQLYNLTTVTYPAADIGETAANVLMRCLEDPEHREHIKIKPNIVERGSVRCLK
;
A
#
# COMPACT_ATOMS: atom_id res chain seq x y z
N MET A 1 15.16 29.35 12.51
CA MET A 1 16.08 30.07 11.59
C MET A 1 15.22 30.81 10.56
N ALA A 2 15.53 32.05 10.18
CA ALA A 2 14.77 32.76 9.15
C ALA A 2 14.98 32.08 7.80
N GLN A 3 13.89 31.88 7.04
CA GLN A 3 13.94 31.27 5.71
C GLN A 3 14.75 32.14 4.75
N PRO A 4 15.64 31.59 3.92
CA PRO A 4 16.45 32.36 2.97
C PRO A 4 15.59 33.17 2.00
N LYS A 5 16.00 34.43 1.73
CA LYS A 5 15.22 35.35 0.88
C LYS A 5 14.90 34.81 -0.51
N TYR A 6 15.79 34.03 -1.12
CA TYR A 6 15.53 33.42 -2.43
C TYR A 6 14.42 32.37 -2.38
N GLN A 7 14.29 31.63 -1.27
CA GLN A 7 13.19 30.65 -1.10
C GLN A 7 11.84 31.33 -0.90
N LEU A 8 11.81 32.46 -0.18
CA LEU A 8 10.60 33.25 -0.04
C LEU A 8 10.10 33.78 -1.39
N LEU A 9 11.01 34.24 -2.25
CA LEU A 9 10.65 34.69 -3.59
C LEU A 9 10.22 33.52 -4.49
N GLN A 10 10.87 32.35 -4.39
CA GLN A 10 10.43 31.17 -5.11
C GLN A 10 9.01 30.76 -4.72
N GLN A 11 8.71 30.77 -3.42
CA GLN A 11 7.36 30.45 -2.94
C GLN A 11 6.35 31.45 -3.46
N TRP A 12 6.62 32.74 -3.36
CA TRP A 12 5.73 33.77 -3.88
C TRP A 12 5.45 33.62 -5.39
N LEU A 13 6.49 33.39 -6.20
CA LEU A 13 6.33 33.15 -7.64
C LEU A 13 5.51 31.90 -7.93
N ARG A 14 5.69 30.80 -7.17
CA ARG A 14 4.85 29.61 -7.28
C ARG A 14 3.38 29.92 -6.97
N ASP A 15 3.14 30.67 -5.91
CA ASP A 15 1.76 31.04 -5.52
C ASP A 15 1.09 31.89 -6.60
N GLN A 16 1.82 32.84 -7.23
CA GLN A 16 1.30 33.65 -8.33
C GLN A 16 1.02 32.81 -9.60
N ILE A 17 1.85 31.81 -9.89
CA ILE A 17 1.64 30.88 -11.00
C ILE A 17 0.44 29.97 -10.71
N ASN A 18 0.35 29.43 -9.50
CA ASN A 18 -0.73 28.51 -9.09
C ASN A 18 -2.10 29.23 -9.01
N SER A 19 -2.12 30.48 -8.56
CA SER A 19 -3.33 31.31 -8.54
C SER A 19 -3.74 31.85 -9.92
N ARG A 20 -2.96 31.57 -10.98
CA ARG A 20 -3.14 32.05 -12.36
C ARG A 20 -3.00 33.54 -12.53
N GLU A 21 -2.39 34.23 -11.59
CA GLU A 21 -1.99 35.65 -11.79
C GLU A 21 -0.93 35.77 -12.88
N TYR A 22 -0.02 34.77 -12.99
CA TYR A 22 0.83 34.59 -14.15
C TYR A 22 0.41 33.33 -14.91
N THR A 23 -0.09 33.55 -16.13
CA THR A 23 -0.56 32.44 -16.99
C THR A 23 0.58 31.89 -17.85
N ALA A 24 0.37 30.70 -18.42
CA ALA A 24 1.34 30.05 -19.32
C ALA A 24 1.75 30.96 -20.49
N ASN A 25 3.04 30.96 -20.80
CA ASN A 25 3.69 31.83 -21.79
C ASN A 25 3.64 33.34 -21.45
N GLN A 26 3.13 33.72 -20.30
CA GLN A 26 3.17 35.09 -19.83
C GLN A 26 4.56 35.40 -19.28
N GLN A 27 5.05 36.62 -19.57
CA GLN A 27 6.31 37.10 -19.03
C GLN A 27 6.11 37.48 -17.56
N ILE A 28 6.98 37.02 -16.68
CA ILE A 28 7.05 37.51 -15.30
C ILE A 28 7.83 38.83 -15.26
N PRO A 29 7.70 39.61 -14.18
CA PRO A 29 8.49 40.86 -14.03
C PRO A 29 9.98 40.56 -14.18
N THR A 30 10.70 41.53 -14.72
CA THR A 30 12.14 41.44 -14.93
C THR A 30 12.92 41.33 -13.62
N GLU A 31 14.17 40.86 -13.68
CA GLU A 31 15.03 40.78 -12.50
C GLU A 31 15.18 42.13 -11.78
N LEU A 32 15.09 43.25 -12.54
CA LEU A 32 15.17 44.59 -11.99
C LEU A 32 13.88 44.95 -11.23
N GLU A 33 12.73 44.73 -11.84
CA GLU A 33 11.43 45.00 -11.24
C GLU A 33 11.20 44.14 -9.97
N LEU A 34 11.57 42.86 -10.01
CA LEU A 34 11.53 41.99 -8.81
C LEU A 34 12.49 42.44 -7.72
N ALA A 35 13.68 42.95 -8.10
CA ALA A 35 14.64 43.46 -7.12
C ALA A 35 14.11 44.75 -6.45
N GLU A 36 13.44 45.62 -7.17
CA GLU A 36 12.79 46.85 -6.66
C GLU A 36 11.59 46.47 -5.77
N GLN A 37 10.73 45.57 -6.25
CA GLN A 37 9.51 45.15 -5.53
C GLN A 37 9.80 44.52 -4.17
N PHE A 38 10.81 43.64 -4.10
CA PHE A 38 11.12 42.85 -2.89
C PHE A 38 12.27 43.45 -2.06
N GLY A 39 13.00 44.42 -2.58
CA GLY A 39 14.20 44.95 -1.91
C GLY A 39 15.32 43.90 -1.78
N TYR A 40 15.43 42.96 -2.74
CA TYR A 40 16.44 41.92 -2.74
C TYR A 40 17.56 42.21 -3.73
N SER A 41 18.74 41.65 -3.48
CA SER A 41 19.86 41.77 -4.44
C SER A 41 19.54 41.03 -5.73
N ARG A 42 20.10 41.53 -6.86
CA ARG A 42 19.98 40.85 -8.17
C ARG A 42 20.43 39.39 -8.13
N GLN A 43 21.45 39.10 -7.32
CA GLN A 43 21.93 37.74 -7.16
C GLN A 43 20.91 36.82 -6.49
N THR A 44 20.20 37.33 -5.47
CA THR A 44 19.10 36.60 -4.80
C THR A 44 17.93 36.35 -5.76
N ILE A 45 17.56 37.36 -6.59
CA ILE A 45 16.54 37.20 -7.62
C ILE A 45 16.93 36.17 -8.67
N ARG A 46 18.17 36.22 -9.16
CA ARG A 46 18.67 35.23 -10.13
C ARG A 46 18.71 33.83 -9.57
N GLN A 47 19.08 33.66 -8.31
CA GLN A 47 19.06 32.36 -7.65
C GLN A 47 17.64 31.82 -7.53
N ALA A 48 16.67 32.66 -7.20
CA ALA A 48 15.27 32.26 -7.13
C ALA A 48 14.73 31.84 -8.50
N ILE A 49 14.97 32.65 -9.53
CA ILE A 49 14.52 32.36 -10.91
C ILE A 49 15.19 31.09 -11.43
N SER A 50 16.51 30.95 -11.22
CA SER A 50 17.25 29.75 -11.67
C SER A 50 16.73 28.46 -11.02
N GLY A 51 16.33 28.51 -9.74
CA GLY A 51 15.71 27.37 -9.10
C GLY A 51 14.37 26.99 -9.74
N LEU A 52 13.52 27.97 -10.06
CA LEU A 52 12.25 27.75 -10.75
C LEU A 52 12.42 27.36 -12.24
N GLU A 53 13.53 27.73 -12.89
CA GLU A 53 13.89 27.22 -14.21
C GLU A 53 14.30 25.73 -14.14
N GLN A 54 15.05 25.32 -13.12
CA GLN A 54 15.39 23.91 -12.89
C GLN A 54 14.17 23.06 -12.57
N GLU A 55 13.17 23.64 -11.94
CA GLU A 55 11.85 23.00 -11.68
C GLU A 55 10.93 22.99 -12.91
N GLY A 56 11.33 23.64 -14.03
CA GLY A 56 10.54 23.71 -15.25
C GLY A 56 9.33 24.66 -15.17
N LEU A 57 9.22 25.47 -14.10
CA LEU A 57 8.13 26.45 -13.93
C LEU A 57 8.35 27.71 -14.74
N LEU A 58 9.61 28.09 -14.96
CA LEU A 58 10.01 29.27 -15.72
C LEU A 58 10.99 28.88 -16.83
N LYS A 59 11.00 29.67 -17.89
CA LYS A 59 11.94 29.56 -19.00
C LYS A 59 12.49 30.93 -19.35
N ARG A 60 13.82 31.08 -19.32
CA ARG A 60 14.49 32.29 -19.77
C ARG A 60 14.70 32.26 -21.28
N THR A 61 14.26 33.32 -21.95
CA THR A 61 14.49 33.52 -23.38
C THR A 61 15.45 34.70 -23.55
N PRO A 62 16.68 34.48 -24.07
CA PRO A 62 17.65 35.53 -24.23
C PRO A 62 17.09 36.72 -25.01
N GLY A 63 17.25 37.96 -24.46
CA GLY A 63 16.74 39.19 -25.06
C GLY A 63 15.23 39.42 -24.99
N ARG A 64 14.45 38.49 -24.48
CA ARG A 64 13.00 38.57 -24.40
C ARG A 64 12.43 38.56 -23.00
N GLY A 65 13.17 38.00 -22.02
CA GLY A 65 12.75 37.93 -20.62
C GLY A 65 12.56 36.51 -20.09
N THR A 66 11.93 36.41 -18.93
CA THR A 66 11.61 35.12 -18.28
C THR A 66 10.10 34.91 -18.37
N PHE A 67 9.69 33.75 -18.84
CA PHE A 67 8.30 33.40 -19.10
C PHE A 67 7.90 32.22 -18.23
N VAL A 68 6.63 32.20 -17.83
CA VAL A 68 6.01 31.02 -17.20
C VAL A 68 5.98 29.91 -18.26
N CYS A 69 6.59 28.78 -17.92
CA CYS A 69 6.45 27.60 -18.74
C CYS A 69 4.97 27.27 -18.84
N GLN A 70 4.55 26.79 -19.99
CA GLN A 70 3.24 26.20 -20.11
C GLN A 70 3.22 25.03 -19.11
N GLN A 71 2.77 25.31 -17.87
CA GLN A 71 2.32 24.22 -17.04
C GLN A 71 1.19 23.60 -17.84
N ASN A 72 1.40 22.40 -18.30
CA ASN A 72 0.32 21.55 -18.75
C ASN A 72 -0.52 21.15 -17.51
N ALA A 73 -1.09 22.16 -16.86
CA ALA A 73 -2.20 22.02 -15.96
C ALA A 73 -3.41 21.72 -16.83
N GLY A 74 -3.66 20.49 -17.07
CA GLY A 74 -4.82 20.00 -17.76
C GLY A 74 -4.58 19.66 -19.24
N ARG A 75 -4.51 18.38 -19.53
CA ARG A 75 -4.63 17.77 -20.86
C ARG A 75 -3.52 18.09 -21.86
N VAL A 76 -2.30 17.69 -21.57
CA VAL A 76 -1.46 17.13 -22.64
C VAL A 76 -2.28 15.97 -23.20
N ASN A 77 -2.42 15.93 -24.53
CA ASN A 77 -2.74 14.67 -25.22
C ASN A 77 -1.60 13.69 -24.88
N ARG A 78 -1.69 13.05 -23.70
CA ARG A 78 -0.70 12.08 -23.20
C ARG A 78 -0.56 10.87 -24.13
N SER A 79 -1.48 10.71 -25.08
CA SER A 79 -1.42 9.65 -26.07
C SER A 79 -0.18 9.70 -26.98
N GLU A 80 0.39 10.89 -27.20
CA GLU A 80 1.54 11.05 -28.12
C GLU A 80 2.91 11.07 -27.42
N SER A 81 2.98 11.12 -26.08
CA SER A 81 4.27 11.16 -25.33
C SER A 81 4.35 10.18 -24.15
N ARG A 82 3.57 9.11 -24.16
CA ARG A 82 3.64 8.09 -23.10
C ARG A 82 5.00 7.40 -23.11
N THR A 83 5.58 7.22 -21.92
CA THR A 83 6.85 6.52 -21.75
C THR A 83 6.74 5.01 -21.90
N ARG A 84 5.50 4.49 -21.91
CA ARG A 84 5.19 3.05 -21.88
C ARG A 84 5.80 2.33 -20.68
N ARG A 85 5.88 3.04 -19.54
CA ARG A 85 6.42 2.52 -18.30
C ARG A 85 5.42 2.68 -17.18
N VAL A 86 5.24 1.61 -16.41
CA VAL A 86 4.43 1.58 -15.19
C VAL A 86 5.34 1.35 -14.00
N GLY A 87 5.14 2.11 -12.92
CA GLY A 87 5.75 1.80 -11.63
C GLY A 87 4.95 0.70 -10.93
N VAL A 88 5.64 -0.29 -10.37
CA VAL A 88 5.05 -1.29 -9.49
C VAL A 88 5.79 -1.23 -8.17
N LEU A 89 5.08 -0.96 -7.09
CA LEU A 89 5.64 -0.86 -5.75
C LEU A 89 5.04 -1.93 -4.87
N THR A 90 5.88 -2.79 -4.28
CA THR A 90 5.46 -3.85 -3.38
C THR A 90 6.28 -3.83 -2.10
N THR A 91 5.78 -4.48 -1.05
CA THR A 91 6.52 -4.58 0.21
C THR A 91 7.67 -5.57 0.11
N TYR A 92 7.44 -6.76 -0.44
CA TYR A 92 8.43 -7.83 -0.59
C TYR A 92 8.37 -8.42 -2.00
N LEU A 93 9.37 -9.20 -2.39
CA LEU A 93 9.38 -9.95 -3.64
C LEU A 93 9.44 -11.46 -3.39
N ASP A 94 10.07 -11.86 -2.31
CA ASP A 94 10.36 -13.23 -1.90
C ASP A 94 9.22 -13.89 -1.07
N ASP A 95 8.20 -13.12 -0.71
CA ASP A 95 6.98 -13.64 -0.10
C ASP A 95 6.11 -14.36 -1.16
N TYR A 96 5.40 -15.41 -0.76
CA TYR A 96 4.69 -16.35 -1.64
C TYR A 96 3.56 -15.74 -2.48
N ILE A 97 2.99 -14.59 -2.11
CA ILE A 97 1.90 -13.94 -2.88
C ILE A 97 2.42 -13.07 -4.03
N PHE A 98 3.58 -12.39 -3.86
CA PHE A 98 4.05 -11.39 -4.79
C PHE A 98 4.44 -11.92 -6.16
N PRO A 99 5.08 -13.10 -6.33
CA PRO A 99 5.34 -13.64 -7.65
C PRO A 99 4.06 -13.81 -8.48
N GLY A 100 2.96 -14.24 -7.85
CA GLY A 100 1.66 -14.36 -8.50
C GLY A 100 1.12 -13.00 -8.95
N ILE A 101 1.13 -12.00 -8.08
CA ILE A 101 0.68 -10.64 -8.39
C ILE A 101 1.48 -10.05 -9.55
N ILE A 102 2.82 -10.15 -9.49
CA ILE A 102 3.70 -9.59 -10.53
C ILE A 102 3.49 -10.28 -11.86
N ASN A 103 3.32 -11.61 -11.89
CA ASN A 103 2.99 -12.34 -13.11
C ASN A 103 1.63 -11.91 -13.71
N GLY A 104 0.63 -11.65 -12.85
CA GLY A 104 -0.67 -11.11 -13.28
C GLY A 104 -0.53 -9.72 -13.91
N ILE A 105 0.21 -8.82 -13.25
CA ILE A 105 0.50 -7.46 -13.75
C ILE A 105 1.24 -7.54 -15.09
N GLU A 106 2.33 -8.32 -15.15
CA GLU A 106 3.16 -8.48 -16.35
C GLU A 106 2.34 -8.92 -17.55
N ARG A 107 1.48 -9.94 -17.39
CA ARG A 107 0.64 -10.48 -18.45
C ARG A 107 -0.26 -9.42 -19.09
N VAL A 108 -0.79 -8.48 -18.34
CA VAL A 108 -1.63 -7.38 -18.85
C VAL A 108 -0.75 -6.32 -19.49
N LEU A 109 0.29 -5.85 -18.80
CA LEU A 109 1.14 -4.77 -19.29
C LEU A 109 1.82 -5.12 -20.62
N SER A 110 2.34 -6.34 -20.76
CA SER A 110 2.95 -6.82 -22.01
C SER A 110 1.97 -6.83 -23.20
N ARG A 111 0.68 -7.15 -22.97
CA ARG A 111 -0.35 -7.08 -24.04
C ARG A 111 -0.62 -5.66 -24.53
N HIS A 112 -0.32 -4.66 -23.71
CA HIS A 112 -0.49 -3.23 -24.01
C HIS A 112 0.81 -2.51 -24.37
N ASP A 113 1.90 -3.25 -24.61
CA ASP A 113 3.24 -2.72 -24.91
C ASP A 113 3.80 -1.81 -23.80
N TYR A 114 3.52 -2.14 -22.54
CA TYR A 114 4.09 -1.48 -21.37
C TYR A 114 5.17 -2.33 -20.73
N LEU A 115 6.25 -1.67 -20.30
CA LEU A 115 7.22 -2.21 -19.36
C LEU A 115 6.91 -1.73 -17.96
N PHE A 116 7.34 -2.47 -16.94
CA PHE A 116 7.23 -1.97 -15.56
C PHE A 116 8.59 -1.89 -14.86
N THR A 117 8.66 -0.97 -13.90
CA THR A 117 9.81 -0.82 -12.98
C THR A 117 9.36 -1.19 -11.59
N LEU A 118 10.00 -2.21 -11.00
CA LEU A 118 9.67 -2.69 -9.67
C LEU A 118 10.46 -1.93 -8.60
N GLY A 119 9.77 -1.46 -7.56
CA GLY A 119 10.32 -0.92 -6.34
C GLY A 119 9.93 -1.77 -5.13
N LEU A 120 10.85 -1.95 -4.18
CA LEU A 120 10.59 -2.71 -2.96
C LEU A 120 10.69 -1.79 -1.74
N THR A 121 9.66 -1.84 -0.88
CA THR A 121 9.61 -0.99 0.32
C THR A 121 10.07 -1.70 1.59
N HIS A 122 10.01 -3.04 1.64
CA HIS A 122 10.21 -3.83 2.85
C HIS A 122 9.34 -3.34 4.02
N ASN A 123 8.15 -2.85 3.70
CA ASN A 123 7.19 -2.21 4.61
C ASN A 123 7.79 -1.05 5.44
N LYS A 124 8.75 -0.29 4.83
CA LYS A 124 9.41 0.86 5.45
C LYS A 124 9.07 2.14 4.70
N THR A 125 8.50 3.11 5.38
CA THR A 125 8.02 4.38 4.79
C THR A 125 9.11 5.18 4.11
N LEU A 126 10.37 5.11 4.58
CA LEU A 126 11.50 5.77 3.94
C LEU A 126 11.87 5.14 2.59
N ASN A 127 11.79 3.81 2.50
CA ASN A 127 12.03 3.10 1.24
C ASN A 127 10.92 3.40 0.24
N GLU A 128 9.66 3.46 0.69
CA GLU A 128 8.53 3.88 -0.12
C GLU A 128 8.74 5.29 -0.67
N ALA A 129 9.09 6.27 0.18
CA ALA A 129 9.40 7.63 -0.25
C ALA A 129 10.48 7.66 -1.35
N THR A 130 11.57 6.92 -1.13
CA THR A 130 12.69 6.85 -2.08
C THR A 130 12.26 6.23 -3.40
N ALA A 131 11.49 5.15 -3.38
CA ALA A 131 11.01 4.48 -4.59
C ALA A 131 10.01 5.36 -5.35
N LEU A 132 9.04 5.98 -4.66
CA LEU A 132 8.08 6.90 -5.25
C LEU A 132 8.78 8.09 -5.93
N GLN A 133 9.75 8.73 -5.27
CA GLN A 133 10.52 9.82 -5.87
C GLN A 133 11.25 9.41 -7.14
N LYS A 134 11.88 8.22 -7.15
CA LYS A 134 12.56 7.68 -8.34
C LYS A 134 11.58 7.39 -9.48
N LEU A 135 10.41 6.81 -9.19
CA LEU A 135 9.38 6.51 -10.18
C LEU A 135 8.79 7.80 -10.77
N LEU A 136 8.54 8.82 -9.93
CA LEU A 136 8.08 10.13 -10.38
C LEU A 136 9.10 10.79 -11.29
N ALA A 137 10.39 10.78 -10.91
CA ALA A 137 11.50 11.32 -11.72
C ALA A 137 11.70 10.54 -13.03
N ALA A 138 11.43 9.22 -13.05
CA ALA A 138 11.51 8.40 -14.25
C ALA A 138 10.34 8.63 -15.22
N GLY A 139 9.33 9.40 -14.81
CA GLY A 139 8.19 9.77 -15.65
C GLY A 139 7.32 8.56 -16.03
N VAL A 140 7.00 7.69 -15.06
CA VAL A 140 6.08 6.58 -15.29
C VAL A 140 4.69 7.08 -15.67
N ASP A 141 3.98 6.33 -16.52
CA ASP A 141 2.65 6.71 -16.98
C ASP A 141 1.55 6.38 -15.95
N GLY A 142 1.81 5.38 -15.09
CA GLY A 142 0.90 4.95 -14.03
C GLY A 142 1.64 4.19 -12.94
N LEU A 143 0.95 3.93 -11.82
CA LEU A 143 1.52 3.27 -10.65
C LEU A 143 0.56 2.21 -10.11
N ILE A 144 1.06 0.99 -9.90
CA ILE A 144 0.40 -0.03 -9.08
C ILE A 144 1.18 -0.08 -7.77
N ILE A 145 0.49 0.09 -6.65
CA ILE A 145 1.14 0.29 -5.36
C ILE A 145 0.51 -0.57 -4.26
N GLU A 146 1.34 -1.34 -3.58
CA GLU A 146 1.03 -1.81 -2.25
C GLU A 146 1.55 -0.77 -1.24
N GLY A 147 0.62 -0.16 -0.53
CA GLY A 147 0.96 0.88 0.44
C GLY A 147 1.74 0.32 1.63
N THR A 148 2.62 1.12 2.19
CA THR A 148 3.47 0.77 3.33
C THR A 148 2.79 1.15 4.64
N LYS A 149 2.70 0.21 5.60
CA LYS A 149 2.09 0.45 6.93
C LYS A 149 0.72 1.10 6.83
N THR A 150 -0.14 0.53 6.00
CA THR A 150 -1.42 1.10 5.58
C THR A 150 -2.46 1.28 6.69
N ALA A 151 -2.24 0.70 7.88
CA ALA A 151 -3.06 0.95 9.07
C ALA A 151 -2.69 2.24 9.81
N LEU A 152 -1.61 2.89 9.41
CA LEU A 152 -1.08 4.11 10.03
C LEU A 152 -1.16 5.29 9.05
N PRO A 153 -1.23 6.53 9.55
CA PRO A 153 -1.10 7.71 8.68
C PRO A 153 0.22 7.68 7.91
N THR A 154 0.15 7.85 6.59
CA THR A 154 1.36 7.84 5.76
C THR A 154 2.11 9.17 5.85
N PRO A 155 3.44 9.17 6.09
CA PRO A 155 4.26 10.38 5.99
C PRO A 155 4.52 10.79 4.53
N ASN A 156 4.16 9.96 3.55
CA ASN A 156 4.47 10.14 2.14
C ASN A 156 3.33 10.75 1.32
N GLU A 157 2.27 11.24 1.98
CA GLU A 157 1.09 11.82 1.29
C GLU A 157 1.48 12.94 0.31
N GLY A 158 2.45 13.79 0.65
CA GLY A 158 2.93 14.84 -0.25
C GLY A 158 3.54 14.31 -1.55
N ILE A 159 4.19 13.13 -1.52
CA ILE A 159 4.75 12.49 -2.72
C ILE A 159 3.61 11.85 -3.52
N LEU A 160 2.67 11.17 -2.89
CA LEU A 160 1.47 10.60 -3.54
C LEU A 160 0.65 11.71 -4.19
N GLN A 161 0.50 12.86 -3.52
CA GLN A 161 -0.17 14.02 -4.09
C GLN A 161 0.55 14.54 -5.35
N SER A 162 1.89 14.48 -5.40
CA SER A 162 2.63 14.86 -6.60
C SER A 162 2.34 13.96 -7.81
N PHE A 163 2.01 12.67 -7.61
CA PHE A 163 1.51 11.80 -8.69
C PHE A 163 0.13 12.23 -9.16
N ARG A 164 -0.79 12.55 -8.23
CA ARG A 164 -2.15 13.05 -8.56
C ARG A 164 -2.07 14.36 -9.32
N ASP A 165 -1.25 15.31 -8.86
CA ASP A 165 -1.05 16.62 -9.50
C ASP A 165 -0.44 16.49 -10.89
N ALA A 166 0.45 15.50 -11.08
CA ALA A 166 0.99 15.15 -12.39
C ALA A 166 -0.01 14.38 -13.26
N GLY A 167 -1.23 14.07 -12.76
CA GLY A 167 -2.23 13.26 -13.46
C GLY A 167 -1.76 11.83 -13.72
N ILE A 168 -0.89 11.26 -12.89
CA ILE A 168 -0.44 9.87 -12.98
C ILE A 168 -1.41 9.01 -12.18
N PRO A 169 -2.19 8.13 -12.81
CA PRO A 169 -3.14 7.29 -12.10
C PRO A 169 -2.43 6.27 -11.21
N MET A 170 -3.02 6.02 -10.05
CA MET A 170 -2.55 5.05 -9.08
C MET A 170 -3.63 4.00 -8.82
N VAL A 171 -3.21 2.75 -8.71
CA VAL A 171 -4.07 1.63 -8.32
C VAL A 171 -3.45 0.94 -7.11
N PHE A 172 -4.14 0.97 -5.99
CA PHE A 172 -3.68 0.29 -4.78
C PHE A 172 -4.05 -1.19 -4.79
N ILE A 173 -3.17 -2.02 -4.27
CA ILE A 173 -3.38 -3.45 -4.01
C ILE A 173 -3.11 -3.75 -2.54
N ASN A 174 -3.71 -4.81 -1.99
CA ASN A 174 -3.56 -5.30 -0.62
C ASN A 174 -4.04 -4.34 0.48
N GLY A 175 -3.83 -3.06 0.34
CA GLY A 175 -4.27 -2.03 1.25
C GLY A 175 -4.16 -0.65 0.61
N CYS A 176 -5.00 0.27 1.01
CA CYS A 176 -4.93 1.67 0.59
C CYS A 176 -4.90 2.57 1.82
N TYR A 177 -4.37 3.77 1.66
CA TYR A 177 -4.38 4.78 2.72
C TYR A 177 -5.76 5.38 2.89
N ASP A 178 -6.10 5.75 4.14
CA ASP A 178 -7.39 6.32 4.49
C ASP A 178 -7.61 7.66 3.77
N GLY A 179 -8.82 7.89 3.26
CA GLY A 179 -9.18 9.13 2.56
C GLY A 179 -8.66 9.25 1.13
N ALA A 180 -7.88 8.30 0.61
CA ALA A 180 -7.44 8.30 -0.78
C ALA A 180 -8.62 7.98 -1.72
N ASN A 181 -8.80 8.82 -2.77
CA ASN A 181 -9.80 8.60 -3.82
C ASN A 181 -9.17 7.92 -5.06
N ASP A 182 -8.12 7.16 -4.86
CA ASP A 182 -7.46 6.39 -5.92
C ASP A 182 -8.16 5.05 -6.13
N SER A 183 -7.96 4.46 -7.31
CA SER A 183 -8.48 3.11 -7.58
C SER A 183 -7.81 2.07 -6.69
N TYR A 184 -8.54 1.00 -6.37
CA TYR A 184 -7.95 -0.11 -5.63
C TYR A 184 -8.55 -1.47 -6.02
N VAL A 185 -7.72 -2.51 -5.81
CA VAL A 185 -8.12 -3.92 -5.90
C VAL A 185 -7.64 -4.62 -4.64
N LEU A 186 -8.56 -4.95 -3.75
CA LEU A 186 -8.29 -5.49 -2.42
C LEU A 186 -9.04 -6.80 -2.21
N MET A 187 -8.58 -7.63 -1.28
CA MET A 187 -9.42 -8.68 -0.71
C MET A 187 -10.50 -8.06 0.19
N ASP A 188 -11.65 -8.70 0.29
CA ASP A 188 -12.59 -8.36 1.36
C ASP A 188 -12.14 -9.03 2.66
N ASP A 189 -11.17 -8.39 3.32
CA ASP A 189 -10.55 -8.91 4.55
C ASP A 189 -11.54 -9.02 5.71
N VAL A 190 -12.54 -8.13 5.77
CA VAL A 190 -13.62 -8.23 6.78
C VAL A 190 -14.45 -9.48 6.54
N GLN A 191 -14.90 -9.71 5.30
CA GLN A 191 -15.65 -10.92 4.96
C GLN A 191 -14.79 -12.17 5.15
N SER A 192 -13.49 -12.09 4.89
CA SER A 192 -12.53 -13.19 5.11
C SER A 192 -12.45 -13.59 6.58
N GLY A 193 -12.34 -12.61 7.48
CA GLY A 193 -12.36 -12.84 8.93
C GLY A 193 -13.69 -13.40 9.43
N GLU A 194 -14.82 -12.85 8.94
CA GLU A 194 -16.15 -13.38 9.26
C GLU A 194 -16.31 -14.85 8.83
N LEU A 195 -15.87 -15.19 7.63
CA LEU A 195 -15.98 -16.53 7.05
C LEU A 195 -15.21 -17.57 7.87
N LEU A 196 -13.95 -17.28 8.23
CA LEU A 196 -13.14 -18.16 9.09
C LEU A 196 -13.75 -18.32 10.48
N THR A 197 -14.22 -17.22 11.06
CA THR A 197 -14.87 -17.26 12.38
C THR A 197 -16.15 -18.10 12.36
N GLN A 198 -16.97 -17.94 11.33
CA GLN A 198 -18.18 -18.75 11.16
C GLN A 198 -17.84 -20.24 11.05
N HIS A 199 -16.81 -20.58 10.24
CA HIS A 199 -16.35 -21.96 10.12
C HIS A 199 -15.91 -22.54 11.48
N LEU A 200 -15.14 -21.79 12.27
CA LEU A 200 -14.72 -22.24 13.61
C LEU A 200 -15.91 -22.45 14.56
N ILE A 201 -16.89 -21.54 14.52
CA ILE A 201 -18.11 -21.66 15.34
C ILE A 201 -18.95 -22.85 14.89
N ASP A 202 -19.04 -23.12 13.59
CA ASP A 202 -19.73 -24.29 13.03
C ASP A 202 -19.05 -25.59 13.46
N GLN A 203 -17.76 -25.59 13.75
CA GLN A 203 -17.04 -26.72 14.36
C GLN A 203 -17.15 -26.76 15.90
N GLY A 204 -17.88 -25.83 16.53
CA GLY A 204 -18.13 -25.80 17.97
C GLY A 204 -17.16 -24.95 18.79
N HIS A 205 -16.24 -24.22 18.16
CA HIS A 205 -15.32 -23.33 18.86
C HIS A 205 -16.01 -22.06 19.33
N THR A 206 -15.92 -21.75 20.63
CA THR A 206 -16.45 -20.51 21.23
C THR A 206 -15.36 -19.64 21.87
N GLN A 207 -14.18 -20.21 22.15
CA GLN A 207 -13.02 -19.50 22.67
C GLN A 207 -12.00 -19.38 21.55
N ILE A 208 -12.07 -18.25 20.82
CA ILE A 208 -11.24 -17.99 19.65
C ILE A 208 -10.25 -16.88 19.99
N GLY A 209 -8.96 -17.21 19.90
CA GLY A 209 -7.85 -16.26 19.99
C GLY A 209 -7.41 -15.77 18.62
N GLY A 210 -6.43 -14.85 18.59
CA GLY A 210 -5.92 -14.32 17.34
C GLY A 210 -4.51 -13.78 17.42
N ILE A 211 -3.81 -13.78 16.28
CA ILE A 211 -2.50 -13.13 16.09
C ILE A 211 -2.59 -12.27 14.85
N PHE A 212 -2.58 -10.94 15.01
CA PHE A 212 -2.83 -9.99 13.94
C PHE A 212 -1.72 -8.95 13.79
N LYS A 213 -1.53 -8.49 12.56
CA LYS A 213 -0.58 -7.44 12.22
C LYS A 213 -1.25 -6.08 12.38
N SER A 214 -0.65 -5.19 13.15
CA SER A 214 -1.24 -3.90 13.53
C SER A 214 -0.86 -2.74 12.62
N ASP A 215 0.22 -2.87 11.85
CA ASP A 215 0.71 -1.81 10.96
C ASP A 215 0.24 -1.98 9.50
N ASP A 216 -0.52 -3.03 9.17
CA ASP A 216 -1.18 -3.22 7.89
C ASP A 216 -2.69 -3.24 8.04
N ILE A 217 -3.39 -2.53 7.18
CA ILE A 217 -4.85 -2.42 7.21
C ILE A 217 -5.53 -3.78 7.06
N GLN A 218 -4.93 -4.73 6.33
CA GLN A 218 -5.44 -6.09 6.21
C GLN A 218 -5.55 -6.78 7.57
N GLY A 219 -4.54 -6.63 8.45
CA GLY A 219 -4.58 -7.23 9.78
C GLY A 219 -5.71 -6.68 10.63
N VAL A 220 -5.91 -5.36 10.59
CA VAL A 220 -7.01 -4.67 11.28
C VAL A 220 -8.38 -5.13 10.73
N LYS A 221 -8.51 -5.24 9.40
CA LYS A 221 -9.76 -5.65 8.75
C LYS A 221 -10.08 -7.14 8.95
N ARG A 222 -9.08 -8.01 8.94
CA ARG A 222 -9.24 -9.45 9.28
C ARG A 222 -9.73 -9.60 10.72
N TYR A 223 -9.14 -8.86 11.67
CA TYR A 223 -9.62 -8.81 13.04
C TYR A 223 -11.05 -8.25 13.15
N GLU A 224 -11.37 -7.15 12.47
CA GLU A 224 -12.75 -6.62 12.40
C GLU A 224 -13.75 -7.70 11.96
N GLY A 225 -13.37 -8.51 10.97
CA GLY A 225 -14.16 -9.65 10.50
C GLY A 225 -14.36 -10.71 11.59
N VAL A 226 -13.31 -11.04 12.33
CA VAL A 226 -13.41 -12.00 13.46
C VAL A 226 -14.37 -11.47 14.53
N VAL A 227 -14.26 -10.18 14.90
CA VAL A 227 -15.20 -9.55 15.86
C VAL A 227 -16.63 -9.65 15.37
N LYS A 228 -16.90 -9.31 14.10
CA LYS A 228 -18.24 -9.39 13.50
C LYS A 228 -18.78 -10.82 13.48
N GLY A 229 -17.94 -11.79 13.13
CA GLY A 229 -18.31 -13.21 13.14
C GLY A 229 -18.70 -13.69 14.53
N MET A 230 -17.93 -13.32 15.56
CA MET A 230 -18.27 -13.62 16.96
C MET A 230 -19.58 -12.96 17.39
N GLN A 231 -19.76 -11.66 17.10
CA GLN A 231 -20.97 -10.92 17.47
C GLN A 231 -22.24 -11.49 16.82
N LYS A 232 -22.19 -11.90 15.55
CA LYS A 232 -23.31 -12.54 14.84
C LYS A 232 -23.76 -13.84 15.52
N ASN A 233 -22.86 -14.51 16.23
CA ASN A 233 -23.10 -15.76 16.93
C ASN A 233 -23.22 -15.60 18.46
N ASN A 234 -23.49 -14.38 18.94
CA ASN A 234 -23.59 -14.04 20.36
C ASN A 234 -22.32 -14.39 21.18
N GLY A 235 -21.18 -14.48 20.53
CA GLY A 235 -19.87 -14.72 21.14
C GLY A 235 -19.14 -13.42 21.48
N HIS A 236 -18.11 -13.53 22.30
CA HIS A 236 -17.24 -12.42 22.69
C HIS A 236 -15.79 -12.83 22.51
N ILE A 237 -14.94 -11.86 22.11
CA ILE A 237 -13.51 -12.03 22.06
C ILE A 237 -12.94 -11.58 23.42
N LYS A 238 -12.04 -12.38 23.96
CA LYS A 238 -11.25 -11.97 25.14
C LYS A 238 -10.00 -11.23 24.66
N ASP A 239 -9.80 -10.00 25.08
CA ASP A 239 -8.65 -9.17 24.67
C ASP A 239 -7.31 -9.84 25.01
N ASP A 240 -7.27 -10.58 26.13
CA ASP A 240 -6.07 -11.31 26.56
C ASP A 240 -5.64 -12.43 25.60
N CYS A 241 -6.54 -12.91 24.75
CA CYS A 241 -6.25 -13.95 23.75
C CYS A 241 -5.86 -13.39 22.38
N ILE A 242 -5.74 -12.05 22.24
CA ILE A 242 -5.37 -11.39 21.00
C ILE A 242 -3.94 -10.85 21.11
N LEU A 243 -3.08 -11.28 20.18
CA LEU A 243 -1.72 -10.76 20.03
C LEU A 243 -1.66 -9.86 18.82
N TRP A 244 -1.09 -8.68 19.01
CA TRP A 244 -0.79 -7.74 17.96
C TRP A 244 0.72 -7.64 17.77
N TYR A 245 1.17 -7.54 16.52
CA TYR A 245 2.57 -7.35 16.18
C TYR A 245 2.72 -6.37 15.02
N THR A 246 3.89 -5.75 14.91
CA THR A 246 4.29 -4.92 13.77
C THR A 246 5.24 -5.68 12.85
N THR A 247 5.52 -5.12 11.68
CA THR A 247 6.54 -5.65 10.76
C THR A 247 7.88 -5.89 11.44
N GLU A 248 8.27 -5.00 12.35
CA GLU A 248 9.54 -5.08 13.07
C GLU A 248 9.55 -6.17 14.16
N ASP A 249 8.38 -6.49 14.71
CA ASP A 249 8.25 -7.41 15.86
C ASP A 249 8.24 -8.88 15.44
N VAL A 250 7.83 -9.21 14.21
CA VAL A 250 7.54 -10.58 13.79
C VAL A 250 8.70 -11.54 14.02
N ARG A 251 9.93 -11.11 13.79
CA ARG A 251 11.12 -11.94 14.00
C ARG A 251 11.31 -12.29 15.48
N TYR A 252 11.12 -11.33 16.37
CA TYR A 252 11.28 -11.54 17.82
C TYR A 252 10.17 -12.39 18.39
N LEU A 253 8.95 -12.23 17.86
CA LEU A 253 7.78 -12.97 18.33
C LEU A 253 7.93 -14.49 18.15
N PHE A 254 8.65 -14.94 17.11
CA PHE A 254 8.77 -16.36 16.76
C PHE A 254 10.23 -16.90 16.77
N GLU A 255 11.17 -16.20 17.39
CA GLU A 255 12.56 -16.66 17.56
C GLU A 255 12.80 -17.42 18.87
N GLY A 256 11.74 -17.94 19.52
CA GLY A 256 11.83 -18.74 20.73
C GLY A 256 11.78 -17.95 22.05
N SER A 257 12.17 -16.67 22.04
CA SER A 257 12.19 -15.85 23.25
C SER A 257 10.80 -15.47 23.77
N MET A 258 9.78 -15.52 22.90
CA MET A 258 8.40 -15.14 23.21
C MET A 258 7.43 -16.32 23.21
N ASP A 259 7.90 -17.55 22.95
CA ASP A 259 7.05 -18.74 22.82
C ASP A 259 6.18 -18.95 24.05
N GLU A 260 6.76 -18.85 25.26
CA GLU A 260 6.02 -18.99 26.53
C GLU A 260 4.91 -17.93 26.65
N MET A 261 5.16 -16.70 26.23
CA MET A 261 4.17 -15.63 26.25
C MET A 261 3.04 -15.93 25.27
N ILE A 262 3.35 -16.39 24.04
CA ILE A 262 2.35 -16.79 23.03
C ILE A 262 1.46 -17.91 23.60
N LEU A 263 2.08 -18.97 24.13
CA LEU A 263 1.37 -20.13 24.70
C LEU A 263 0.47 -19.72 25.88
N LYS A 264 0.95 -18.84 26.75
CA LYS A 264 0.16 -18.33 27.88
C LYS A 264 -1.03 -17.49 27.45
N ARG A 265 -0.84 -16.60 26.47
CA ARG A 265 -1.92 -15.78 25.91
C ARG A 265 -3.02 -16.62 25.26
N LEU A 266 -2.64 -17.69 24.58
CA LEU A 266 -3.57 -18.55 23.85
C LEU A 266 -4.10 -19.71 24.69
N ALA A 267 -3.74 -19.84 25.98
CA ALA A 267 -4.04 -20.99 26.82
C ALA A 267 -5.55 -21.28 26.98
N ASP A 268 -6.38 -20.23 26.99
CA ASP A 268 -7.84 -20.35 27.10
C ASP A 268 -8.54 -20.53 25.74
N SER A 269 -7.80 -20.47 24.64
CA SER A 269 -8.37 -20.58 23.30
C SER A 269 -8.46 -22.04 22.86
N THR A 270 -9.53 -22.38 22.14
CA THR A 270 -9.68 -23.69 21.47
C THR A 270 -9.35 -23.61 19.99
N ALA A 271 -9.35 -22.39 19.43
CA ALA A 271 -8.95 -22.08 18.06
C ALA A 271 -8.26 -20.73 17.98
N VAL A 272 -7.37 -20.55 17.00
CA VAL A 272 -6.65 -19.28 16.77
C VAL A 272 -6.74 -18.91 15.30
N VAL A 273 -7.11 -17.65 15.05
CA VAL A 273 -7.07 -17.01 13.72
C VAL A 273 -5.74 -16.28 13.60
N CYS A 274 -4.89 -16.69 12.67
CA CYS A 274 -3.61 -16.05 12.40
C CYS A 274 -3.72 -15.07 11.24
N TYR A 275 -2.95 -13.98 11.29
CA TYR A 275 -2.92 -12.94 10.26
C TYR A 275 -2.80 -13.51 8.84
N ASN A 276 -1.90 -14.47 8.64
CA ASN A 276 -1.74 -15.20 7.38
C ASN A 276 -1.20 -16.60 7.63
N ASP A 277 -1.01 -17.38 6.57
CA ASP A 277 -0.53 -18.76 6.65
C ASP A 277 0.91 -18.86 7.20
N GLU A 278 1.74 -17.84 6.95
CA GLU A 278 3.11 -17.81 7.51
C GLU A 278 3.08 -17.72 9.04
N ILE A 279 2.24 -16.84 9.59
CA ILE A 279 2.06 -16.73 11.04
C ILE A 279 1.42 -17.99 11.62
N ALA A 280 0.46 -18.59 10.88
CA ALA A 280 -0.13 -19.87 11.29
C ALA A 280 0.92 -20.99 11.34
N ALA A 281 1.80 -21.07 10.34
CA ALA A 281 2.88 -22.06 10.33
C ALA A 281 3.86 -21.86 11.50
N LYS A 282 4.27 -20.62 11.76
CA LYS A 282 5.14 -20.27 12.90
C LYS A 282 4.49 -20.63 14.24
N LEU A 283 3.18 -20.35 14.41
CA LEU A 283 2.44 -20.77 15.59
C LEU A 283 2.40 -22.30 15.74
N ILE A 284 2.16 -23.03 14.66
CA ILE A 284 2.16 -24.50 14.66
C ILE A 284 3.53 -25.03 15.09
N ASP A 285 4.61 -24.40 14.64
CA ASP A 285 5.97 -24.80 15.05
C ASP A 285 6.22 -24.55 16.55
N VAL A 286 5.78 -23.40 17.09
CA VAL A 286 5.82 -23.11 18.54
C VAL A 286 5.02 -24.13 19.34
N LEU A 287 3.80 -24.44 18.89
CA LEU A 287 2.95 -25.46 19.54
C LEU A 287 3.62 -26.85 19.55
N ARG A 288 4.22 -27.25 18.43
CA ARG A 288 4.92 -28.53 18.29
C ARG A 288 6.13 -28.62 19.21
N CYS A 289 6.94 -27.56 19.30
CA CYS A 289 8.06 -27.46 20.25
C CYS A 289 7.61 -27.60 21.71
N ALA A 290 6.41 -27.11 22.03
CA ALA A 290 5.77 -27.22 23.34
C ALA A 290 5.06 -28.58 23.55
N GLY A 291 5.16 -29.54 22.63
CA GLY A 291 4.51 -30.84 22.70
C GLY A 291 2.99 -30.80 22.46
N LYS A 292 2.45 -29.71 21.91
CA LYS A 292 1.04 -29.55 21.57
C LYS A 292 0.78 -29.89 20.10
N ARG A 293 -0.39 -30.45 19.83
CA ARG A 293 -0.79 -30.92 18.50
C ARG A 293 -1.89 -30.04 17.90
N VAL A 294 -1.76 -29.78 16.61
CA VAL A 294 -2.81 -29.17 15.79
C VAL A 294 -3.42 -30.29 14.95
N PRO A 295 -4.76 -30.47 14.95
CA PRO A 295 -5.78 -29.64 15.63
C PRO A 295 -6.15 -30.08 17.06
N ASP A 296 -5.57 -31.19 17.59
CA ASP A 296 -6.08 -31.85 18.79
C ASP A 296 -6.08 -30.97 20.05
N ASP A 297 -4.99 -30.22 20.28
CA ASP A 297 -4.85 -29.37 21.46
C ASP A 297 -5.27 -27.90 21.15
N LEU A 298 -5.09 -27.44 19.89
CA LEU A 298 -5.48 -26.13 19.43
C LEU A 298 -5.75 -26.17 17.92
N SER A 299 -6.91 -25.67 17.48
CA SER A 299 -7.20 -25.47 16.06
C SER A 299 -6.55 -24.18 15.55
N VAL A 300 -6.01 -24.19 14.34
CA VAL A 300 -5.32 -23.03 13.74
C VAL A 300 -5.86 -22.78 12.34
N VAL A 301 -6.18 -21.53 12.03
CA VAL A 301 -6.58 -21.10 10.68
C VAL A 301 -5.77 -19.88 10.24
N GLY A 302 -5.59 -19.73 8.92
CA GLY A 302 -4.85 -18.65 8.31
C GLY A 302 -5.55 -18.00 7.13
N PHE A 303 -4.82 -17.21 6.40
CA PHE A 303 -5.25 -16.55 5.16
C PHE A 303 -4.18 -16.76 4.10
N ASP A 304 -4.56 -16.61 2.84
CA ASP A 304 -3.79 -16.56 1.60
C ASP A 304 -3.73 -17.87 0.83
N ASN A 305 -4.05 -19.03 1.43
CA ASN A 305 -3.90 -20.35 0.80
C ASN A 305 -2.52 -20.52 0.15
N SER A 306 -1.49 -20.27 0.96
CA SER A 306 -0.09 -20.34 0.54
C SER A 306 0.30 -21.72 -0.02
N PRO A 307 1.39 -21.84 -0.81
CA PRO A 307 1.85 -23.12 -1.36
C PRO A 307 2.14 -24.18 -0.29
N PHE A 308 2.52 -23.79 0.92
CA PHE A 308 2.82 -24.71 2.00
C PHE A 308 1.61 -25.05 2.88
N ALA A 309 0.51 -24.30 2.79
CA ALA A 309 -0.71 -24.54 3.57
C ALA A 309 -1.27 -25.96 3.37
N GLY A 310 -1.18 -26.48 2.14
CA GLY A 310 -1.60 -27.86 1.80
C GLY A 310 -0.59 -28.95 2.12
N SER A 311 0.58 -28.62 2.69
CA SER A 311 1.59 -29.64 3.05
C SER A 311 1.08 -30.54 4.18
N GLN A 312 1.60 -31.77 4.25
CA GLN A 312 1.28 -32.70 5.37
C GLN A 312 1.69 -32.15 6.74
N LEU A 313 2.65 -31.22 6.76
CA LEU A 313 3.17 -30.63 7.99
C LEU A 313 2.18 -29.68 8.65
N TYR A 314 1.49 -28.86 7.85
CA TYR A 314 0.57 -27.84 8.34
C TYR A 314 -0.88 -28.18 8.08
N ASN A 315 -1.20 -28.73 6.91
CA ASN A 315 -2.55 -29.12 6.50
C ASN A 315 -3.60 -28.08 6.88
N LEU A 316 -3.31 -26.80 6.55
CA LEU A 316 -3.91 -25.60 7.12
C LEU A 316 -5.22 -25.21 6.42
N THR A 317 -6.30 -25.09 7.20
CA THR A 317 -7.54 -24.44 6.79
C THR A 317 -7.29 -22.92 6.66
N THR A 318 -7.65 -22.34 5.52
CA THR A 318 -7.26 -20.97 5.16
C THR A 318 -8.25 -20.34 4.19
N VAL A 319 -8.17 -19.03 3.99
CA VAL A 319 -8.92 -18.29 2.96
C VAL A 319 -8.04 -18.13 1.73
N THR A 320 -8.63 -18.26 0.54
CA THR A 320 -7.90 -18.07 -0.72
C THR A 320 -7.46 -16.62 -0.93
N TYR A 321 -6.29 -16.48 -1.53
CA TYR A 321 -5.77 -15.21 -2.05
C TYR A 321 -5.38 -15.41 -3.53
N PRO A 322 -6.22 -14.98 -4.50
CA PRO A 322 -5.99 -15.21 -5.92
C PRO A 322 -4.97 -14.17 -6.47
N ALA A 323 -3.70 -14.33 -6.12
CA ALA A 323 -2.63 -13.38 -6.37
C ALA A 323 -2.52 -12.94 -7.84
N ALA A 324 -2.59 -13.90 -8.78
CA ALA A 324 -2.50 -13.59 -10.22
C ALA A 324 -3.72 -12.75 -10.69
N ASP A 325 -4.92 -13.10 -10.23
CA ASP A 325 -6.15 -12.39 -10.60
C ASP A 325 -6.16 -10.96 -10.03
N ILE A 326 -5.63 -10.77 -8.83
CA ILE A 326 -5.45 -9.43 -8.22
C ILE A 326 -4.51 -8.60 -9.09
N GLY A 327 -3.37 -9.15 -9.48
CA GLY A 327 -2.40 -8.49 -10.36
C GLY A 327 -3.00 -8.13 -11.73
N GLU A 328 -3.68 -9.09 -12.38
CA GLU A 328 -4.37 -8.85 -13.67
C GLU A 328 -5.45 -7.77 -13.53
N THR A 329 -6.27 -7.86 -12.49
CA THR A 329 -7.35 -6.88 -12.25
C THR A 329 -6.79 -5.49 -12.03
N ALA A 330 -5.75 -5.35 -11.19
CA ALA A 330 -5.11 -4.07 -10.90
C ALA A 330 -4.49 -3.44 -12.16
N ALA A 331 -3.82 -4.24 -12.99
CA ALA A 331 -3.26 -3.75 -14.24
C ALA A 331 -4.36 -3.34 -15.25
N ASN A 332 -5.46 -4.09 -15.35
CA ASN A 332 -6.59 -3.73 -16.20
C ASN A 332 -7.28 -2.43 -15.72
N VAL A 333 -7.45 -2.26 -14.40
CA VAL A 333 -7.94 -0.99 -13.82
C VAL A 333 -7.00 0.16 -14.19
N LEU A 334 -5.68 -0.04 -14.05
CA LEU A 334 -4.70 0.98 -14.43
C LEU A 334 -4.79 1.35 -15.92
N MET A 335 -4.96 0.37 -16.81
CA MET A 335 -5.12 0.64 -18.25
C MET A 335 -6.35 1.52 -18.52
N ARG A 336 -7.49 1.24 -17.85
CA ARG A 336 -8.69 2.09 -17.97
C ARG A 336 -8.46 3.51 -17.41
N CYS A 337 -7.78 3.63 -16.28
CA CYS A 337 -7.40 4.94 -15.72
C CYS A 337 -6.43 5.72 -16.65
N LEU A 338 -5.59 5.02 -17.40
CA LEU A 338 -4.73 5.66 -18.40
C LEU A 338 -5.53 6.16 -19.61
N GLU A 339 -6.59 5.48 -20.02
CA GLU A 339 -7.48 5.87 -21.11
C GLU A 339 -8.41 7.01 -20.68
N ASP A 340 -8.97 6.93 -19.49
CA ASP A 340 -9.84 7.93 -18.88
C ASP A 340 -9.28 8.38 -17.51
N PRO A 341 -8.68 9.58 -17.41
CA PRO A 341 -8.10 10.09 -16.17
C PRO A 341 -9.08 10.28 -15.00
N GLU A 342 -10.38 10.38 -15.28
CA GLU A 342 -11.43 10.50 -14.26
C GLU A 342 -11.95 9.12 -13.78
N HIS A 343 -11.55 8.05 -14.47
CA HIS A 343 -11.97 6.69 -14.13
C HIS A 343 -11.43 6.28 -12.76
N ARG A 344 -12.32 5.77 -11.90
CA ARG A 344 -11.98 5.22 -10.58
C ARG A 344 -12.75 3.92 -10.38
N GLU A 345 -12.04 2.91 -9.89
CA GLU A 345 -12.65 1.61 -9.54
C GLU A 345 -12.21 1.17 -8.16
N HIS A 346 -13.18 0.70 -7.38
CA HIS A 346 -12.99 0.20 -6.03
C HIS A 346 -13.44 -1.26 -5.97
N ILE A 347 -12.50 -2.17 -6.22
CA ILE A 347 -12.79 -3.60 -6.34
C ILE A 347 -12.40 -4.31 -5.05
N LYS A 348 -13.37 -5.09 -4.50
CA LYS A 348 -13.13 -6.04 -3.44
C LYS A 348 -13.37 -7.45 -3.93
N ILE A 349 -12.36 -8.30 -3.81
CA ILE A 349 -12.40 -9.70 -4.21
C ILE A 349 -12.99 -10.52 -3.06
N LYS A 350 -14.00 -11.33 -3.39
CA LYS A 350 -14.68 -12.17 -2.41
C LYS A 350 -13.78 -13.33 -1.97
N PRO A 351 -13.73 -13.61 -0.65
CA PRO A 351 -12.99 -14.73 -0.12
C PRO A 351 -13.70 -16.06 -0.36
N ASN A 352 -12.88 -17.13 -0.46
CA ASN A 352 -13.36 -18.51 -0.36
C ASN A 352 -12.50 -19.23 0.68
N ILE A 353 -13.13 -20.10 1.48
CA ILE A 353 -12.42 -20.95 2.43
C ILE A 353 -11.94 -22.23 1.76
N VAL A 354 -10.74 -22.67 2.15
CA VAL A 354 -10.19 -23.98 1.80
C VAL A 354 -10.03 -24.75 3.11
N GLU A 355 -10.96 -25.66 3.34
CA GLU A 355 -10.96 -26.49 4.53
C GLU A 355 -9.93 -27.60 4.42
N ARG A 356 -9.15 -27.80 5.50
CA ARG A 356 -8.15 -28.87 5.67
C ARG A 356 -8.16 -29.41 7.10
N GLY A 357 -7.11 -30.06 7.52
CA GLY A 357 -7.06 -30.79 8.77
C GLY A 357 -6.61 -30.01 10.00
N SER A 358 -6.43 -28.67 9.94
CA SER A 358 -5.97 -27.88 11.08
C SER A 358 -7.07 -27.44 12.06
N VAL A 359 -8.31 -27.85 11.82
CA VAL A 359 -9.47 -27.54 12.67
C VAL A 359 -10.13 -28.85 13.08
N ARG A 360 -10.36 -29.05 14.38
CA ARG A 360 -11.11 -30.18 14.91
C ARG A 360 -12.56 -29.79 15.16
N CYS A 361 -13.45 -30.79 15.07
CA CYS A 361 -14.85 -30.63 15.49
C CYS A 361 -14.96 -30.86 17.01
N LEU A 362 -15.64 -29.93 17.72
CA LEU A 362 -15.90 -29.99 19.15
C LEU A 362 -17.36 -30.36 19.45
N LYS A 363 -18.21 -30.55 18.41
CA LYS A 363 -19.64 -30.95 18.53
C LYS A 363 -19.77 -32.41 18.78
#